data_fbaf7d949ce28bd786b5099f4532fac7
#
_entry.id   fbaf7d949ce28bd786b5099f4532fac7
#
_cell.length_a   1.000
_cell.length_b   1.000
_cell.length_c   1.000
_cell.angle_alpha   90.00
_cell.angle_beta   90.00
_cell.angle_gamma   90.00
#
_symmetry.space_group_name_H-M   'P 1'
#
loop_
_entity.id
_entity.type
_entity.pdbx_description
1 polymer ?
#
loop_
_entity_poly.entity_id
_entity_poly.type
_entity_poly.pdbx_seq_one_letter_code
_entity_poly.pdbx_strand_id
1 'polypeptide(L)'
;MLGELKVTGFSTYLHSINENNTLLVGVGEEADQTGSILGLKVSLFDATDPASPKQLKSVTVEKDKDTWSSSDATFDFKAFRWLNLGVETGLLILPVRVESWTQDQNGNFDGFYVYDVSRDGISLRMTISHVQSQDFFGCYASATLPQRSMVFDGNIMTVKGHSIVSTNLDSGKKSWKLEMPKPENQDSCMYW
;
A
#
# COMPACT_ATOMS: atom_id res chain seq x y z
N MET A 1 15.24 4.50 -28.10
CA MET A 1 14.84 4.98 -26.75
C MET A 1 14.45 6.44 -26.92
N LEU A 2 13.24 6.84 -26.47
CA LEU A 2 12.76 8.22 -26.59
C LEU A 2 13.25 9.09 -25.43
N GLY A 3 13.26 8.54 -24.21
CA GLY A 3 13.70 9.21 -23.00
C GLY A 3 14.10 8.22 -21.91
N GLU A 4 14.69 8.72 -20.84
CA GLU A 4 15.09 7.97 -19.65
C GLU A 4 14.81 8.83 -18.42
N LEU A 5 14.30 8.18 -17.34
CA LEU A 5 14.15 8.78 -16.01
C LEU A 5 14.95 7.97 -15.01
N LYS A 6 15.89 8.62 -14.32
CA LYS A 6 16.64 8.00 -13.20
C LYS A 6 16.06 8.49 -11.88
N VAL A 7 15.67 7.54 -11.04
CA VAL A 7 15.13 7.77 -9.70
C VAL A 7 15.82 6.82 -8.72
N THR A 8 15.78 7.15 -7.44
CA THR A 8 16.18 6.23 -6.37
C THR A 8 15.16 5.12 -6.21
N GLY A 9 15.60 3.92 -5.84
CA GLY A 9 14.74 2.75 -5.74
C GLY A 9 14.10 2.35 -7.08
N PHE A 10 12.98 1.63 -7.02
CA PHE A 10 12.30 1.13 -8.21
C PHE A 10 10.80 0.93 -7.98
N SER A 11 10.03 0.81 -9.07
CA SER A 11 8.62 0.39 -9.03
C SER A 11 8.49 -0.98 -9.67
N THR A 12 7.85 -1.92 -8.97
CA THR A 12 7.53 -3.26 -9.49
C THR A 12 6.20 -3.29 -10.20
N TYR A 13 5.31 -2.35 -9.87
CA TYR A 13 4.01 -2.18 -10.51
C TYR A 13 3.80 -0.72 -10.91
N LEU A 14 3.29 -0.52 -12.12
CA LEU A 14 2.89 0.79 -12.67
C LEU A 14 1.44 0.75 -13.12
N HIS A 15 0.67 1.78 -12.77
CA HIS A 15 -0.74 1.92 -13.13
C HIS A 15 -1.00 3.31 -13.72
N SER A 16 -1.66 3.36 -14.87
CA SER A 16 -2.12 4.62 -15.44
C SER A 16 -3.35 5.12 -14.71
N ILE A 17 -3.35 6.40 -14.34
CA ILE A 17 -4.45 7.04 -13.61
C ILE A 17 -5.19 8.08 -14.45
N ASN A 18 -4.84 8.23 -15.73
CA ASN A 18 -5.55 9.08 -16.69
C ASN A 18 -5.81 8.35 -18.00
N GLU A 19 -6.78 8.83 -18.79
CA GLU A 19 -7.20 8.21 -20.05
C GLU A 19 -6.11 8.15 -21.10
N ASN A 20 -5.19 9.13 -21.12
CA ASN A 20 -4.11 9.22 -22.09
C ASN A 20 -2.89 8.35 -21.72
N ASN A 21 -2.92 7.65 -20.59
CA ASN A 21 -1.82 6.84 -20.05
C ASN A 21 -0.50 7.62 -19.90
N THR A 22 -0.58 8.89 -19.55
CA THR A 22 0.57 9.76 -19.39
C THR A 22 0.87 10.11 -17.93
N LEU A 23 -0.09 9.87 -17.02
CA LEU A 23 0.09 10.02 -15.59
C LEU A 23 0.04 8.64 -14.93
N LEU A 24 1.15 8.24 -14.30
CA LEU A 24 1.34 6.89 -13.79
C LEU A 24 1.61 6.90 -12.29
N VAL A 25 0.98 5.99 -11.55
CA VAL A 25 1.35 5.67 -10.17
C VAL A 25 2.20 4.40 -10.17
N GLY A 26 3.36 4.47 -9.51
CA GLY A 26 4.24 3.34 -9.28
C GLY A 26 4.21 2.90 -7.82
N VAL A 27 4.20 1.59 -7.59
CA VAL A 27 4.40 0.97 -6.28
C VAL A 27 5.64 0.09 -6.33
N GLY A 28 6.50 0.21 -5.36
CA GLY A 28 7.75 -0.52 -5.29
C GLY A 28 8.53 -0.20 -4.02
N GLU A 29 9.83 -0.10 -4.13
CA GLU A 29 10.71 0.10 -2.98
C GLU A 29 11.61 1.32 -3.17
N GLU A 30 11.79 2.08 -2.09
CA GLU A 30 12.80 3.12 -2.00
C GLU A 30 14.14 2.47 -1.68
N ALA A 31 15.20 3.00 -2.26
CA ALA A 31 16.57 2.58 -1.98
C ALA A 31 17.49 3.79 -1.81
N ASP A 32 18.51 3.64 -0.99
CA ASP A 32 19.56 4.64 -0.88
C ASP A 32 20.53 4.57 -2.07
N GLN A 33 21.54 5.44 -2.06
CA GLN A 33 22.56 5.49 -3.11
C GLN A 33 23.46 4.25 -3.16
N THR A 34 23.48 3.43 -2.10
CA THR A 34 24.22 2.16 -2.04
C THR A 34 23.40 0.98 -2.53
N GLY A 35 22.10 1.19 -2.81
CA GLY A 35 21.15 0.16 -3.22
C GLY A 35 20.46 -0.55 -2.05
N SER A 36 20.67 -0.10 -0.81
CA SER A 36 19.99 -0.64 0.36
C SER A 36 18.53 -0.21 0.36
N ILE A 37 17.61 -1.16 0.52
CA ILE A 37 16.17 -0.90 0.55
C ILE A 37 15.81 -0.15 1.84
N LEU A 38 14.99 0.89 1.70
CA LEU A 38 14.54 1.76 2.79
C LEU A 38 13.06 1.54 3.16
N GLY A 39 12.30 0.81 2.35
CA GLY A 39 10.90 0.51 2.57
C GLY A 39 10.01 0.72 1.35
N LEU A 40 8.70 0.55 1.56
CA LEU A 40 7.68 0.70 0.52
C LEU A 40 7.63 2.14 0.00
N LYS A 41 7.62 2.28 -1.33
CA LYS A 41 7.50 3.57 -2.01
C LYS A 41 6.30 3.61 -2.94
N VAL A 42 5.59 4.74 -2.91
CA VAL A 42 4.58 5.11 -3.92
C VAL A 42 5.09 6.34 -4.66
N SER A 43 5.10 6.27 -5.98
CA SER A 43 5.61 7.35 -6.85
C SER A 43 4.57 7.78 -7.88
N LEU A 44 4.59 9.04 -8.24
CA LEU A 44 3.77 9.63 -9.29
C LEU A 44 4.70 10.11 -10.42
N PHE A 45 4.42 9.66 -11.64
CA PHE A 45 5.22 9.98 -12.81
C PHE A 45 4.38 10.66 -13.87
N ASP A 46 4.96 11.66 -14.53
CA ASP A 46 4.43 12.30 -15.73
C ASP A 46 5.26 11.87 -16.95
N ALA A 47 4.59 11.16 -17.85
CA ALA A 47 5.13 10.70 -19.13
C ALA A 47 4.44 11.40 -20.32
N THR A 48 3.87 12.59 -20.11
CA THR A 48 3.23 13.39 -21.17
C THR A 48 4.21 13.68 -22.31
N ASP A 49 5.45 13.98 -21.96
CA ASP A 49 6.55 14.00 -22.92
C ASP A 49 7.41 12.73 -22.74
N PRO A 50 7.29 11.73 -23.62
CA PRO A 50 8.05 10.50 -23.49
C PRO A 50 9.56 10.67 -23.72
N ALA A 51 10.01 11.82 -24.25
CA ALA A 51 11.43 12.15 -24.36
C ALA A 51 12.00 12.71 -23.04
N SER A 52 11.11 13.20 -22.15
CA SER A 52 11.50 13.83 -20.89
C SER A 52 10.51 13.46 -19.76
N PRO A 53 10.38 12.16 -19.42
CA PRO A 53 9.51 11.73 -18.33
C PRO A 53 10.00 12.28 -16.97
N LYS A 54 9.08 12.53 -16.05
CA LYS A 54 9.38 13.16 -14.76
C LYS A 54 8.73 12.41 -13.61
N GLN A 55 9.43 12.31 -12.48
CA GLN A 55 8.81 11.97 -11.20
C GLN A 55 8.26 13.27 -10.58
N LEU A 56 6.94 13.35 -10.44
CA LEU A 56 6.26 14.50 -9.83
C LEU A 56 6.35 14.46 -8.31
N LYS A 57 6.15 13.27 -7.74
CA LYS A 57 6.13 13.04 -6.29
C LYS A 57 6.52 11.60 -5.97
N SER A 58 7.10 11.40 -4.79
CA SER A 58 7.17 10.09 -4.14
C SER A 58 6.93 10.22 -2.65
N VAL A 59 6.35 9.19 -2.07
CA VAL A 59 6.17 9.02 -0.62
C VAL A 59 6.70 7.64 -0.23
N THR A 60 7.51 7.59 0.83
CA THR A 60 7.99 6.36 1.42
C THR A 60 7.18 6.10 2.69
N VAL A 61 6.66 4.87 2.82
CA VAL A 61 5.92 4.46 4.02
C VAL A 61 6.94 4.16 5.11
N GLU A 62 6.73 4.78 6.27
CA GLU A 62 7.53 4.58 7.49
C GLU A 62 9.05 4.59 7.21
N LYS A 63 9.65 5.75 7.33
CA LYS A 63 11.07 5.96 7.07
C LYS A 63 11.86 6.09 8.37
N ASP A 64 11.74 5.14 9.26
CA ASP A 64 12.65 5.04 10.40
C ASP A 64 13.66 3.91 10.12
N LYS A 65 14.92 4.08 10.55
CA LYS A 65 15.97 3.06 10.40
C LYS A 65 15.66 1.74 11.12
N ASP A 66 14.73 1.79 12.08
CA ASP A 66 14.32 0.65 12.89
C ASP A 66 12.96 0.07 12.44
N THR A 67 12.47 0.46 11.24
CA THR A 67 11.23 -0.03 10.66
C THR A 67 11.42 -0.55 9.24
N TRP A 68 10.63 -1.55 8.90
CA TRP A 68 10.51 -2.08 7.54
C TRP A 68 9.06 -1.98 7.07
N SER A 69 8.85 -1.52 5.84
CA SER A 69 7.51 -1.49 5.26
C SER A 69 7.45 -2.24 3.94
N SER A 70 6.33 -2.91 3.70
CA SER A 70 6.08 -3.70 2.49
C SER A 70 4.63 -3.65 2.06
N SER A 71 4.35 -4.10 0.83
CA SER A 71 3.00 -4.23 0.29
C SER A 71 2.91 -5.41 -0.66
N ASP A 72 1.83 -6.19 -0.56
CA ASP A 72 1.53 -7.26 -1.52
C ASP A 72 1.28 -6.71 -2.93
N ALA A 73 0.92 -5.44 -3.07
CA ALA A 73 0.73 -4.81 -4.38
C ALA A 73 2.01 -4.76 -5.23
N THR A 74 3.18 -5.05 -4.65
CA THR A 74 4.45 -5.16 -5.38
C THR A 74 4.58 -6.43 -6.20
N PHE A 75 3.82 -7.49 -5.89
CA PHE A 75 3.81 -8.78 -6.61
C PHE A 75 2.41 -9.30 -6.93
N ASP A 76 1.36 -8.86 -6.23
CA ASP A 76 -0.05 -9.18 -6.54
C ASP A 76 -0.79 -7.91 -7.00
N PHE A 77 -0.91 -7.72 -8.31
CA PHE A 77 -1.58 -6.54 -8.88
C PHE A 77 -3.05 -6.39 -8.44
N LYS A 78 -3.71 -7.48 -8.00
CA LYS A 78 -5.09 -7.43 -7.49
C LYS A 78 -5.18 -6.82 -6.09
N ALA A 79 -4.06 -6.69 -5.39
CA ALA A 79 -3.98 -5.99 -4.12
C ALA A 79 -3.92 -4.46 -4.30
N PHE A 80 -3.51 -4.00 -5.49
CA PHE A 80 -3.57 -2.59 -5.88
C PHE A 80 -5.01 -2.20 -6.25
N ARG A 81 -5.53 -1.15 -5.63
CA ARG A 81 -6.85 -0.61 -5.96
C ARG A 81 -6.76 0.87 -6.29
N TRP A 82 -7.15 1.20 -7.51
CA TRP A 82 -7.40 2.58 -7.93
C TRP A 82 -8.90 2.85 -8.01
N LEU A 83 -9.36 3.94 -7.40
CA LEU A 83 -10.70 4.48 -7.53
C LEU A 83 -10.59 5.84 -8.19
N ASN A 84 -11.05 5.94 -9.44
CA ASN A 84 -11.12 7.20 -10.17
C ASN A 84 -12.21 8.09 -9.57
N LEU A 85 -11.88 9.31 -9.19
CA LEU A 85 -12.81 10.33 -8.66
C LEU A 85 -12.98 11.51 -9.62
N GLY A 86 -12.22 11.58 -10.70
CA GLY A 86 -12.27 12.66 -11.68
C GLY A 86 -11.06 12.64 -12.61
N VAL A 87 -10.87 13.72 -13.37
CA VAL A 87 -9.73 13.85 -14.28
C VAL A 87 -8.43 13.89 -13.46
N GLU A 88 -7.57 12.89 -13.67
CA GLU A 88 -6.25 12.79 -13.02
C GLU A 88 -6.29 12.83 -11.48
N THR A 89 -7.40 12.41 -10.87
CA THR A 89 -7.57 12.38 -9.43
C THR A 89 -8.30 11.15 -8.97
N GLY A 90 -7.93 10.60 -7.83
CA GLY A 90 -8.56 9.42 -7.27
C GLY A 90 -7.93 8.97 -5.96
N LEU A 91 -8.39 7.80 -5.52
CA LEU A 91 -7.84 7.13 -4.34
C LEU A 91 -7.03 5.92 -4.75
N LEU A 92 -5.86 5.82 -4.15
CA LEU A 92 -5.05 4.63 -4.17
C LEU A 92 -5.20 3.91 -2.83
N ILE A 93 -5.62 2.64 -2.86
CA ILE A 93 -5.76 1.81 -1.67
C ILE A 93 -4.79 0.64 -1.80
N LEU A 94 -3.87 0.53 -0.85
CA LEU A 94 -2.82 -0.49 -0.82
C LEU A 94 -2.82 -1.23 0.51
N PRO A 95 -2.66 -2.58 0.52
CA PRO A 95 -2.27 -3.27 1.73
C PRO A 95 -0.86 -2.83 2.12
N VAL A 96 -0.66 -2.54 3.38
CA VAL A 96 0.63 -2.13 3.93
C VAL A 96 0.90 -2.89 5.20
N ARG A 97 2.13 -3.35 5.34
CA ARG A 97 2.69 -3.89 6.56
C ARG A 97 3.89 -3.05 6.96
N VAL A 98 3.93 -2.64 8.24
CA VAL A 98 5.08 -1.99 8.86
C VAL A 98 5.51 -2.84 10.05
N GLU A 99 6.78 -3.18 10.09
CA GLU A 99 7.40 -3.93 11.17
C GLU A 99 8.46 -3.06 11.83
N SER A 100 8.37 -2.91 13.15
CA SER A 100 9.37 -2.22 13.96
C SER A 100 10.24 -3.24 14.67
N TRP A 101 11.54 -3.04 14.63
CA TRP A 101 12.53 -3.86 15.33
C TRP A 101 12.76 -3.40 16.79
N THR A 102 12.04 -2.37 17.23
CA THR A 102 12.10 -1.90 18.62
C THR A 102 11.42 -2.87 19.57
N GLN A 103 11.92 -2.99 20.79
CA GLN A 103 11.38 -3.96 21.78
C GLN A 103 9.92 -3.68 22.18
N ASP A 104 9.52 -2.43 22.13
CA ASP A 104 8.15 -2.01 22.48
C ASP A 104 7.15 -2.19 21.34
N GLN A 105 7.64 -2.53 20.14
CA GLN A 105 6.84 -2.71 18.91
C GLN A 105 5.86 -1.56 18.60
N ASN A 106 6.09 -0.41 19.21
CA ASN A 106 5.40 0.80 18.84
C ASN A 106 5.75 1.14 17.40
N GLY A 107 4.73 1.30 16.55
CA GLY A 107 4.91 1.54 15.12
C GLY A 107 4.56 0.37 14.22
N ASN A 108 4.32 -0.84 14.77
CA ASN A 108 3.83 -1.96 13.96
C ASN A 108 2.45 -1.65 13.39
N PHE A 109 2.29 -1.91 12.10
CA PHE A 109 1.02 -1.75 11.40
C PHE A 109 0.80 -2.90 10.42
N ASP A 110 -0.42 -3.41 10.39
CA ASP A 110 -0.85 -4.36 9.38
C ASP A 110 -2.29 -4.02 8.95
N GLY A 111 -2.46 -3.62 7.68
CA GLY A 111 -3.74 -3.13 7.20
C GLY A 111 -3.66 -2.50 5.81
N PHE A 112 -4.36 -1.40 5.61
CA PHE A 112 -4.39 -0.68 4.34
C PHE A 112 -4.11 0.81 4.54
N TYR A 113 -3.35 1.38 3.60
CA TYR A 113 -3.19 2.82 3.45
C TYR A 113 -4.05 3.29 2.30
N VAL A 114 -4.72 4.41 2.49
CA VAL A 114 -5.55 5.09 1.49
C VAL A 114 -4.91 6.44 1.20
N TYR A 115 -4.50 6.65 -0.04
CA TYR A 115 -3.90 7.89 -0.49
C TYR A 115 -4.84 8.66 -1.40
N ASP A 116 -4.91 9.97 -1.21
CA ASP A 116 -5.35 10.89 -2.24
C ASP A 116 -4.21 11.07 -3.24
N VAL A 117 -4.53 10.88 -4.51
CA VAL A 117 -3.57 11.04 -5.60
C VAL A 117 -4.15 11.94 -6.66
N SER A 118 -3.39 12.94 -7.06
CA SER A 118 -3.69 13.82 -8.20
C SER A 118 -2.39 14.19 -8.90
N ARG A 119 -2.48 14.92 -10.00
CA ARG A 119 -1.27 15.49 -10.66
C ARG A 119 -0.44 16.35 -9.70
N ASP A 120 -1.06 16.98 -8.70
CA ASP A 120 -0.38 17.86 -7.75
C ASP A 120 0.39 17.08 -6.67
N GLY A 121 0.07 15.80 -6.48
CA GLY A 121 0.80 14.98 -5.52
C GLY A 121 0.09 13.76 -4.97
N ILE A 122 0.70 13.20 -3.93
CA ILE A 122 0.26 12.05 -3.17
C ILE A 122 0.19 12.45 -1.70
N SER A 123 -0.95 12.23 -1.04
CA SER A 123 -1.10 12.46 0.40
C SER A 123 -1.86 11.32 1.07
N LEU A 124 -1.43 10.93 2.28
CA LEU A 124 -2.12 9.90 3.05
C LEU A 124 -3.45 10.47 3.57
N ARG A 125 -4.56 9.85 3.18
CA ARG A 125 -5.91 10.21 3.66
C ARG A 125 -6.23 9.53 4.97
N MET A 126 -6.05 8.21 5.03
CA MET A 126 -6.33 7.41 6.23
C MET A 126 -5.60 6.08 6.21
N THR A 127 -5.54 5.45 7.36
CA THR A 127 -5.10 4.06 7.52
C THR A 127 -6.25 3.20 8.05
N ILE A 128 -6.33 1.94 7.59
CA ILE A 128 -7.34 0.96 8.02
C ILE A 128 -6.60 -0.22 8.62
N SER A 129 -6.56 -0.30 9.95
CA SER A 129 -5.88 -1.38 10.66
C SER A 129 -6.73 -2.64 10.73
N HIS A 130 -6.13 -3.79 10.45
CA HIS A 130 -6.73 -5.12 10.59
C HIS A 130 -6.28 -5.82 11.86
N VAL A 131 -5.12 -5.47 12.40
CA VAL A 131 -4.51 -6.13 13.57
C VAL A 131 -4.63 -5.25 14.79
N GLN A 132 -4.98 -5.84 15.93
CA GLN A 132 -4.79 -5.23 17.23
C GLN A 132 -3.33 -5.46 17.67
N SER A 133 -2.76 -4.52 18.40
CA SER A 133 -1.34 -4.53 18.80
C SER A 133 -0.86 -5.80 19.50
N GLN A 134 -1.77 -6.60 20.07
CA GLN A 134 -1.46 -7.87 20.75
C GLN A 134 -1.35 -9.07 19.79
N ASP A 135 -1.87 -8.97 18.58
CA ASP A 135 -1.92 -10.08 17.61
C ASP A 135 -0.73 -10.06 16.62
N PHE A 136 0.18 -9.11 16.77
CA PHE A 136 1.27 -8.90 15.79
C PHE A 136 2.31 -10.03 15.78
N PHE A 137 2.43 -10.79 16.89
CA PHE A 137 3.32 -11.95 17.00
C PHE A 137 2.80 -13.22 16.32
N GLY A 138 1.58 -13.18 15.78
CA GLY A 138 1.01 -14.34 15.09
C GLY A 138 1.54 -14.47 13.69
N CYS A 139 2.45 -15.40 13.51
CA CYS A 139 2.82 -16.09 12.25
C CYS A 139 2.52 -15.40 10.93
N TYR A 140 3.44 -15.47 10.02
CA TYR A 140 3.37 -15.17 8.57
C TYR A 140 2.18 -15.82 7.81
N ALA A 141 1.29 -16.52 8.51
CA ALA A 141 0.12 -17.19 7.93
C ALA A 141 -0.83 -16.23 7.18
N SER A 142 -0.81 -14.93 7.51
CA SER A 142 -1.59 -13.96 6.74
C SER A 142 -0.94 -13.57 5.40
N ALA A 143 0.35 -13.83 5.22
CA ALA A 143 1.07 -13.51 3.99
C ALA A 143 0.63 -14.36 2.79
N THR A 144 -0.03 -15.50 3.02
CA THR A 144 -0.52 -16.38 1.95
C THR A 144 -1.96 -16.11 1.55
N LEU A 145 -2.70 -15.33 2.34
CA LEU A 145 -4.10 -15.04 2.05
C LEU A 145 -4.24 -13.75 1.23
N PRO A 146 -5.10 -13.76 0.21
CA PRO A 146 -5.28 -12.60 -0.65
C PRO A 146 -5.70 -11.36 0.14
N GLN A 147 -5.05 -10.23 -0.14
CA GLN A 147 -5.40 -8.93 0.40
C GLN A 147 -6.14 -8.14 -0.66
N ARG A 148 -7.35 -7.71 -0.35
CA ARG A 148 -8.24 -7.07 -1.32
C ARG A 148 -8.94 -5.87 -0.72
N SER A 149 -9.22 -4.90 -1.56
CA SER A 149 -10.08 -3.78 -1.19
C SER A 149 -11.13 -3.52 -2.27
N MET A 150 -12.26 -2.99 -1.85
CA MET A 150 -13.31 -2.50 -2.72
C MET A 150 -13.97 -1.28 -2.10
N VAL A 151 -14.54 -0.44 -2.96
CA VAL A 151 -15.35 0.70 -2.51
C VAL A 151 -16.79 0.46 -2.93
N PHE A 152 -17.68 0.54 -1.99
CA PHE A 152 -19.12 0.33 -2.21
C PHE A 152 -19.92 1.16 -1.22
N ASP A 153 -20.93 1.87 -1.70
CA ASP A 153 -21.90 2.64 -0.92
C ASP A 153 -21.22 3.55 0.13
N GLY A 154 -20.25 4.36 -0.32
CA GLY A 154 -19.54 5.31 0.54
C GLY A 154 -18.60 4.68 1.58
N ASN A 155 -18.34 3.38 1.48
CA ASN A 155 -17.44 2.66 2.38
C ASN A 155 -16.31 1.99 1.61
N ILE A 156 -15.13 1.95 2.23
CA ILE A 156 -14.01 1.11 1.83
C ILE A 156 -14.11 -0.21 2.61
N MET A 157 -14.28 -1.31 1.90
CA MET A 157 -14.19 -2.64 2.47
C MET A 157 -12.83 -3.22 2.15
N THR A 158 -12.11 -3.66 3.19
CA THR A 158 -10.80 -4.27 3.08
C THR A 158 -10.82 -5.68 3.66
N VAL A 159 -10.19 -6.60 2.95
CA VAL A 159 -10.04 -8.02 3.34
C VAL A 159 -8.56 -8.30 3.53
N LYS A 160 -8.19 -8.75 4.71
CA LYS A 160 -6.83 -9.15 5.04
C LYS A 160 -6.84 -10.30 6.03
N GLY A 161 -6.16 -11.39 5.67
CA GLY A 161 -6.23 -12.60 6.49
C GLY A 161 -7.67 -13.09 6.65
N HIS A 162 -8.08 -13.28 7.88
CA HIS A 162 -9.42 -13.75 8.23
C HIS A 162 -10.37 -12.63 8.65
N SER A 163 -10.03 -11.38 8.35
CA SER A 163 -10.88 -10.25 8.74
C SER A 163 -11.33 -9.40 7.55
N ILE A 164 -12.55 -8.88 7.66
CA ILE A 164 -13.10 -7.88 6.76
C ILE A 164 -13.40 -6.64 7.60
N VAL A 165 -12.90 -5.50 7.16
CA VAL A 165 -13.15 -4.21 7.81
C VAL A 165 -13.85 -3.30 6.83
N SER A 166 -14.96 -2.68 7.25
CA SER A 166 -15.65 -1.62 6.52
C SER A 166 -15.38 -0.28 7.20
N THR A 167 -14.93 0.69 6.42
CA THR A 167 -14.57 2.02 6.89
C THR A 167 -15.28 3.05 6.02
N ASN A 168 -15.96 4.00 6.62
CA ASN A 168 -16.62 5.07 5.89
C ASN A 168 -15.56 5.97 5.19
N LEU A 169 -15.74 6.20 3.90
CA LEU A 169 -14.78 6.88 3.03
C LEU A 169 -14.53 8.34 3.43
N ASP A 170 -15.58 9.03 3.89
CA ASP A 170 -15.50 10.46 4.20
C ASP A 170 -14.96 10.71 5.61
N SER A 171 -15.48 9.97 6.59
CA SER A 171 -15.14 10.18 8.00
C SER A 171 -13.93 9.38 8.48
N GLY A 172 -13.50 8.38 7.74
CA GLY A 172 -12.45 7.44 8.15
C GLY A 172 -12.85 6.54 9.34
N LYS A 173 -14.12 6.59 9.76
CA LYS A 173 -14.58 5.78 10.90
C LYS A 173 -14.91 4.37 10.46
N LYS A 174 -14.44 3.40 11.25
CA LYS A 174 -14.80 2.00 11.07
C LYS A 174 -16.31 1.84 11.26
N SER A 175 -17.01 1.31 10.25
CA SER A 175 -18.44 1.03 10.28
C SER A 175 -18.71 -0.31 10.96
N TRP A 176 -17.97 -1.35 10.57
CA TRP A 176 -18.05 -2.67 11.17
C TRP A 176 -16.78 -3.49 10.87
N LYS A 177 -16.58 -4.58 11.61
CA LYS A 177 -15.56 -5.58 11.39
C LYS A 177 -16.19 -6.98 11.48
N LEU A 178 -15.82 -7.87 10.56
CA LEU A 178 -16.18 -9.27 10.55
C LEU A 178 -14.91 -10.13 10.65
N GLU A 179 -14.89 -11.06 11.58
CA GLU A 179 -13.86 -12.09 11.65
C GLU A 179 -14.40 -13.39 11.03
N MET A 180 -13.65 -13.93 10.09
CA MET A 180 -13.95 -15.22 9.46
C MET A 180 -13.33 -16.35 10.27
N PRO A 181 -13.96 -17.56 10.30
CA PRO A 181 -13.38 -18.72 10.98
C PRO A 181 -11.96 -19.01 10.47
N LYS A 182 -11.05 -19.26 11.39
CA LYS A 182 -9.71 -19.76 11.06
C LYS A 182 -9.77 -21.28 10.89
N PRO A 183 -9.06 -21.87 9.91
CA PRO A 183 -8.92 -23.32 9.85
C PRO A 183 -8.26 -23.87 11.12
N GLU A 184 -8.75 -24.99 11.65
CA GLU A 184 -8.33 -25.58 12.94
C GLU A 184 -6.81 -25.90 13.04
N ASN A 185 -6.07 -25.95 11.93
CA ASN A 185 -4.65 -26.31 11.87
C ASN A 185 -3.69 -25.15 11.57
N GLN A 186 -4.13 -23.89 11.61
CA GLN A 186 -3.29 -22.73 11.30
C GLN A 186 -2.57 -22.10 12.50
N ASP A 187 -2.73 -22.64 13.70
CA ASP A 187 -2.02 -22.14 14.90
C ASP A 187 -0.55 -22.60 15.00
N SER A 188 -0.10 -23.48 14.10
CA SER A 188 1.30 -23.88 14.06
C SER A 188 2.12 -22.92 13.20
N CYS A 189 2.72 -21.92 13.83
CA CYS A 189 3.83 -21.20 13.25
C CYS A 189 4.96 -22.21 12.99
N MET A 190 5.20 -22.57 11.73
CA MET A 190 6.44 -23.27 11.40
C MET A 190 7.55 -22.22 11.46
N TYR A 191 8.38 -22.32 12.48
CA TYR A 191 9.69 -21.68 12.50
C TYR A 191 10.57 -22.44 11.52
N TRP A 192 11.02 -21.74 10.48
CA TRP A 192 12.12 -22.17 9.62
C TRP A 192 13.36 -21.37 9.98
#